data_d1298403ff0ade5621382589d5cbfe2b
#
_entry.id   d1298403ff0ade5621382589d5cbfe2b
#
_cell.length_a   1.000
_cell.length_b   1.000
_cell.length_c   1.000
_cell.angle_alpha   90.00
_cell.angle_beta   90.00
_cell.angle_gamma   90.00
#
_symmetry.space_group_name_H-M   'P 1'
#
loop_
_entity.id
_entity.type
_entity.pdbx_description
1 polymer ?
#
loop_
_entity_poly.entity_id
_entity_poly.type
_entity_poly.pdbx_seq_one_letter_code
_entity_poly.pdbx_strand_id
1 'polypeptide(L)'
;MTQAAQTKLIHPINPTIMVADNFFPPEKCDLLLEASQEPDFFKKSSVGDDPDNPTYDYRRTSNTGWIDYTNHTAHEFLQKASQILNVRPEQAEHLQVVKYDLGQEYAPHQDAFPMHSDQLEKENAGGQRVATALLYLNTPTEGGATSFPNLNGGRGYEIQARRGRCVFFTTTFFGMQEEHPFSLHGAMPLIKGRKYVANCWFRQHQRWAYKSPNDKDQNV
;
A
#
# COMPACT_ATOMS: atom_id res chain seq x y z
N MET A 1 -4.27 -7.21 -26.73
CA MET A 1 -4.11 -8.46 -25.97
C MET A 1 -3.52 -8.10 -24.61
N THR A 2 -4.27 -8.20 -23.55
CA THR A 2 -3.78 -7.98 -22.17
C THR A 2 -2.84 -9.12 -21.80
N GLN A 3 -1.61 -8.80 -21.50
CA GLN A 3 -0.62 -9.79 -21.07
C GLN A 3 -1.07 -10.34 -19.70
N ALA A 4 -1.11 -11.66 -19.54
CA ALA A 4 -1.52 -12.30 -18.29
C ALA A 4 -0.62 -11.86 -17.14
N ALA A 5 -1.20 -11.73 -15.93
CA ALA A 5 -0.44 -11.43 -14.73
C ALA A 5 0.58 -12.55 -14.44
N GLN A 6 1.83 -12.17 -14.22
CA GLN A 6 2.90 -13.09 -13.87
C GLN A 6 3.29 -12.85 -12.40
N THR A 7 3.08 -13.84 -11.57
CA THR A 7 3.40 -13.76 -10.13
C THR A 7 4.76 -14.41 -9.85
N LYS A 8 5.63 -13.70 -9.14
CA LYS A 8 6.91 -14.20 -8.64
C LYS A 8 6.92 -14.13 -7.12
N LEU A 9 7.16 -15.28 -6.49
CA LEU A 9 7.38 -15.36 -5.06
C LEU A 9 8.83 -14.95 -4.73
N ILE A 10 8.98 -13.91 -3.92
CA ILE A 10 10.30 -13.39 -3.51
C ILE A 10 10.74 -14.01 -2.20
N HIS A 11 9.82 -14.11 -1.24
CA HIS A 11 10.04 -14.76 0.04
C HIS A 11 8.84 -15.66 0.37
N PRO A 12 8.99 -17.00 0.43
CA PRO A 12 7.86 -17.93 0.52
C PRO A 12 7.36 -18.19 1.94
N ILE A 13 8.16 -17.86 2.94
CA ILE A 13 7.85 -18.10 4.34
C ILE A 13 7.53 -16.77 4.99
N ASN A 14 6.72 -16.77 6.06
CA ASN A 14 6.34 -15.54 6.76
C ASN A 14 7.56 -14.62 7.06
N PRO A 15 7.53 -13.33 6.65
CA PRO A 15 6.48 -12.72 5.85
C PRO A 15 6.53 -13.23 4.39
N THR A 16 5.38 -13.53 3.83
CA THR A 16 5.30 -13.84 2.40
C THR A 16 5.43 -12.54 1.62
N ILE A 17 6.36 -12.51 0.65
CA ILE A 17 6.56 -11.37 -0.24
C ILE A 17 6.44 -11.85 -1.69
N MET A 18 5.49 -11.31 -2.41
CA MET A 18 5.20 -11.64 -3.82
C MET A 18 5.21 -10.40 -4.69
N VAL A 19 5.61 -10.56 -5.93
CA VAL A 19 5.50 -9.54 -6.98
C VAL A 19 4.64 -10.09 -8.10
N ALA A 20 3.62 -9.36 -8.49
CA ALA A 20 2.76 -9.68 -9.62
C ALA A 20 2.91 -8.59 -10.70
N ASP A 21 3.50 -8.95 -11.84
CA ASP A 21 3.56 -8.08 -13.02
C ASP A 21 2.21 -8.09 -13.73
N ASN A 22 1.81 -6.95 -14.31
CA ASN A 22 0.53 -6.77 -14.99
C ASN A 22 -0.68 -7.16 -14.13
N PHE A 23 -0.57 -6.96 -12.82
CA PHE A 23 -1.64 -7.28 -11.87
C PHE A 23 -2.86 -6.37 -12.07
N PHE A 24 -2.61 -5.09 -12.31
CA PHE A 24 -3.67 -4.12 -12.55
C PHE A 24 -3.48 -3.48 -13.93
N PRO A 25 -4.54 -3.43 -14.75
CA PRO A 25 -4.44 -2.91 -16.12
C PRO A 25 -3.95 -1.46 -16.17
N PRO A 26 -3.16 -1.08 -17.18
CA PRO A 26 -2.67 0.29 -17.30
C PRO A 26 -3.77 1.35 -17.30
N GLU A 27 -4.87 1.11 -18.00
CA GLU A 27 -6.04 2.00 -18.04
C GLU A 27 -6.70 2.19 -16.69
N LYS A 28 -6.66 1.17 -15.82
CA LYS A 28 -7.15 1.28 -14.43
C LYS A 28 -6.18 2.08 -13.54
N CYS A 29 -4.87 1.96 -13.80
CA CYS A 29 -3.89 2.82 -13.13
C CYS A 29 -4.12 4.30 -13.50
N ASP A 30 -4.46 4.60 -14.76
CA ASP A 30 -4.78 5.96 -15.19
C ASP A 30 -6.02 6.50 -14.48
N LEU A 31 -7.09 5.71 -14.33
CA LEU A 31 -8.28 6.12 -13.60
C LEU A 31 -7.99 6.47 -12.12
N LEU A 32 -7.09 5.73 -11.46
CA LEU A 32 -6.64 6.06 -10.10
C LEU A 32 -5.81 7.34 -10.08
N LEU A 33 -4.97 7.57 -11.10
CA LEU A 33 -4.22 8.82 -11.24
C LEU A 33 -5.15 10.01 -11.52
N GLU A 34 -6.15 9.85 -12.37
CA GLU A 34 -7.17 10.87 -12.64
C GLU A 34 -7.95 11.23 -11.36
N ALA A 35 -8.37 10.23 -10.58
CA ALA A 35 -9.04 10.46 -9.29
C ALA A 35 -8.14 11.18 -8.26
N SER A 36 -6.81 11.19 -8.48
CA SER A 36 -5.84 11.89 -7.64
C SER A 36 -5.46 13.30 -8.14
N GLN A 37 -6.07 13.80 -9.21
CA GLN A 37 -5.79 15.13 -9.78
C GLN A 37 -6.65 16.25 -9.19
N GLU A 38 -7.58 15.94 -8.28
CA GLU A 38 -8.39 16.96 -7.62
C GLU A 38 -7.49 17.99 -6.90
N PRO A 39 -7.89 19.27 -6.90
CA PRO A 39 -7.16 20.31 -6.18
C PRO A 39 -6.95 19.89 -4.72
N ASP A 40 -5.76 20.11 -4.20
CA ASP A 40 -5.36 19.80 -2.81
C ASP A 40 -5.44 18.31 -2.41
N PHE A 41 -5.55 17.40 -3.37
CA PHE A 41 -5.55 15.96 -3.10
C PHE A 41 -4.26 15.52 -2.39
N PHE A 42 -3.11 15.99 -2.87
CA PHE A 42 -1.82 15.66 -2.28
C PHE A 42 -1.40 16.66 -1.22
N LYS A 43 -1.23 16.17 0.02
CA LYS A 43 -0.63 16.91 1.14
C LYS A 43 0.71 16.29 1.50
N LYS A 44 1.59 17.06 2.15
CA LYS A 44 2.86 16.50 2.68
C LYS A 44 2.55 15.28 3.55
N SER A 45 3.25 14.18 3.30
CA SER A 45 3.03 12.93 4.04
C SER A 45 3.43 13.09 5.51
N SER A 46 2.55 12.67 6.41
CA SER A 46 2.85 12.50 7.83
C SER A 46 3.37 11.09 8.13
N VAL A 47 4.05 10.92 9.24
CA VAL A 47 4.30 9.63 9.89
C VAL A 47 3.33 9.48 11.06
N GLY A 48 2.84 8.26 11.31
CA GLY A 48 1.75 8.02 12.24
C GLY A 48 0.36 8.29 11.62
N ASP A 49 -0.68 7.86 12.33
CA ASP A 49 -2.05 7.81 11.82
C ASP A 49 -3.00 8.77 12.57
N ASP A 50 -2.48 9.82 13.20
CA ASP A 50 -3.30 10.86 13.83
C ASP A 50 -3.56 12.00 12.81
N PRO A 51 -4.75 12.06 12.20
CA PRO A 51 -5.08 13.09 11.22
C PRO A 51 -5.21 14.48 11.85
N ASP A 52 -5.53 14.54 13.14
CA ASP A 52 -5.74 15.80 13.86
C ASP A 52 -4.41 16.39 14.39
N ASN A 53 -3.37 15.53 14.49
CA ASN A 53 -2.04 15.96 14.91
C ASN A 53 -0.94 15.29 14.07
N PRO A 54 -0.81 15.67 12.78
CA PRO A 54 0.11 15.03 11.85
C PRO A 54 1.58 15.30 12.26
N THR A 55 2.33 14.23 12.46
CA THR A 55 3.77 14.30 12.70
C THR A 55 4.51 14.25 11.37
N TYR A 56 5.38 15.22 11.10
CA TYR A 56 6.23 15.25 9.92
C TYR A 56 7.65 14.82 10.26
N ASP A 57 8.18 13.91 9.46
CA ASP A 57 9.53 13.36 9.66
C ASP A 57 10.35 13.54 8.37
N TYR A 58 11.62 13.91 8.51
CA TYR A 58 12.55 14.03 7.38
C TYR A 58 12.77 12.70 6.66
N ARG A 59 12.49 11.57 7.32
CA ARG A 59 12.57 10.23 6.75
C ARG A 59 11.46 9.93 5.72
N ARG A 60 10.42 10.77 5.66
CA ARG A 60 9.32 10.66 4.70
C ARG A 60 9.08 11.99 4.01
N THR A 61 9.56 12.11 2.78
CA THR A 61 9.54 13.38 2.03
C THR A 61 8.44 13.46 0.96
N SER A 62 7.68 12.38 0.77
CA SER A 62 6.60 12.24 -0.21
C SER A 62 5.37 13.12 0.08
N ASN A 63 4.42 13.08 -0.86
CA ASN A 63 3.08 13.65 -0.68
C ASN A 63 2.03 12.54 -0.78
N THR A 64 0.95 12.65 -0.01
CA THR A 64 -0.08 11.62 0.15
C THR A 64 -1.47 12.18 -0.05
N GLY A 65 -2.33 11.41 -0.71
CA GLY A 65 -3.77 11.61 -0.77
C GLY A 65 -4.50 10.28 -0.61
N TRP A 66 -5.82 10.33 -0.43
CA TRP A 66 -6.62 9.15 -0.15
C TRP A 66 -7.78 9.04 -1.12
N ILE A 67 -7.99 7.87 -1.69
CA ILE A 67 -9.15 7.53 -2.49
C ILE A 67 -10.05 6.63 -1.66
N ASP A 68 -11.31 7.04 -1.54
CA ASP A 68 -12.32 6.25 -0.82
C ASP A 68 -12.60 4.93 -1.54
N TYR A 69 -12.88 3.87 -0.78
CA TYR A 69 -13.19 2.55 -1.35
C TYR A 69 -14.53 2.51 -2.12
N THR A 70 -15.36 3.54 -2.01
CA THR A 70 -16.56 3.72 -2.87
C THR A 70 -16.19 4.13 -4.29
N ASN A 71 -14.96 4.60 -4.55
CA ASN A 71 -14.46 4.74 -5.90
C ASN A 71 -14.36 3.37 -6.57
N HIS A 72 -15.00 3.23 -7.73
CA HIS A 72 -15.16 1.95 -8.43
C HIS A 72 -13.82 1.26 -8.74
N THR A 73 -12.83 2.02 -9.17
CA THR A 73 -11.50 1.50 -9.55
C THR A 73 -10.68 1.11 -8.33
N ALA A 74 -10.73 1.91 -7.26
CA ALA A 74 -10.10 1.59 -5.98
C ALA A 74 -10.70 0.31 -5.39
N HIS A 75 -12.04 0.19 -5.43
CA HIS A 75 -12.76 -0.99 -4.97
C HIS A 75 -12.37 -2.25 -5.75
N GLU A 76 -12.29 -2.18 -7.08
CA GLU A 76 -11.83 -3.30 -7.92
C GLU A 76 -10.41 -3.74 -7.55
N PHE A 77 -9.49 -2.78 -7.35
CA PHE A 77 -8.13 -3.10 -6.91
C PHE A 77 -8.14 -3.79 -5.55
N LEU A 78 -8.88 -3.26 -4.59
CA LEU A 78 -9.02 -3.79 -3.24
C LEU A 78 -9.53 -5.23 -3.24
N GLN A 79 -10.59 -5.52 -4.02
CA GLN A 79 -11.13 -6.87 -4.14
C GLN A 79 -10.11 -7.86 -4.71
N LYS A 80 -9.40 -7.49 -5.78
CA LYS A 80 -8.36 -8.33 -6.36
C LYS A 80 -7.20 -8.57 -5.39
N ALA A 81 -6.77 -7.53 -4.67
CA ALA A 81 -5.69 -7.63 -3.70
C ALA A 81 -6.06 -8.52 -2.51
N SER A 82 -7.30 -8.41 -2.01
CA SER A 82 -7.80 -9.24 -0.90
C SER A 82 -7.81 -10.73 -1.25
N GLN A 83 -8.14 -11.08 -2.50
CA GLN A 83 -8.11 -12.47 -2.97
C GLN A 83 -6.69 -13.04 -2.97
N ILE A 84 -5.68 -12.27 -3.41
CA ILE A 84 -4.28 -12.71 -3.42
C ILE A 84 -3.76 -12.90 -1.99
N LEU A 85 -4.10 -11.99 -1.09
CA LEU A 85 -3.66 -12.01 0.31
C LEU A 85 -4.48 -12.95 1.18
N ASN A 86 -5.57 -13.53 0.65
CA ASN A 86 -6.53 -14.36 1.38
C ASN A 86 -7.08 -13.66 2.64
N VAL A 87 -7.46 -12.41 2.48
CA VAL A 87 -8.09 -11.57 3.52
C VAL A 87 -9.46 -11.09 3.02
N ARG A 88 -10.30 -10.60 3.92
CA ARG A 88 -11.62 -10.06 3.52
C ARG A 88 -11.47 -8.61 3.04
N PRO A 89 -12.20 -8.19 1.99
CA PRO A 89 -12.18 -6.79 1.53
C PRO A 89 -12.51 -5.78 2.64
N GLU A 90 -13.40 -6.13 3.58
CA GLU A 90 -13.82 -5.27 4.69
C GLU A 90 -12.70 -4.98 5.71
N GLN A 91 -11.59 -5.67 5.62
CA GLN A 91 -10.40 -5.42 6.43
C GLN A 91 -9.50 -4.32 5.85
N ALA A 92 -9.77 -3.87 4.61
CA ALA A 92 -8.95 -2.86 3.94
C ALA A 92 -9.13 -1.46 4.53
N GLU A 93 -8.05 -0.69 4.53
CA GLU A 93 -8.07 0.76 4.70
C GLU A 93 -8.42 1.44 3.35
N HIS A 94 -8.76 2.75 3.38
CA HIS A 94 -8.86 3.53 2.16
C HIS A 94 -7.56 3.46 1.36
N LEU A 95 -7.65 3.59 0.05
CA LEU A 95 -6.49 3.51 -0.83
C LEU A 95 -5.63 4.76 -0.68
N GLN A 96 -4.43 4.62 -0.15
CA GLN A 96 -3.47 5.69 -0.04
C GLN A 96 -2.70 5.86 -1.36
N VAL A 97 -2.83 7.00 -2.02
CA VAL A 97 -1.97 7.34 -3.17
C VAL A 97 -0.80 8.19 -2.68
N VAL A 98 0.41 7.76 -3.00
CA VAL A 98 1.65 8.45 -2.63
C VAL A 98 2.36 8.93 -3.89
N LYS A 99 2.69 10.22 -3.90
CA LYS A 99 3.46 10.88 -4.95
C LYS A 99 4.87 11.17 -4.46
N TYR A 100 5.86 10.80 -5.27
CA TYR A 100 7.27 11.15 -5.09
C TYR A 100 7.72 12.02 -6.26
N ASP A 101 8.23 13.19 -5.94
CA ASP A 101 8.96 14.07 -6.86
C ASP A 101 10.48 13.80 -6.76
N LEU A 102 11.29 14.46 -7.60
CA LEU A 102 12.74 14.28 -7.65
C LEU A 102 13.40 14.36 -6.26
N GLY A 103 14.23 13.39 -5.95
CA GLY A 103 14.96 13.28 -4.68
C GLY A 103 14.13 12.83 -3.49
N GLN A 104 12.80 12.68 -3.65
CA GLN A 104 11.95 12.22 -2.56
C GLN A 104 12.06 10.72 -2.34
N GLU A 105 11.92 10.33 -1.08
CA GLU A 105 12.06 8.96 -0.59
C GLU A 105 11.19 8.70 0.64
N TYR A 106 11.16 7.47 1.08
CA TYR A 106 10.69 7.08 2.41
C TYR A 106 11.65 6.04 2.98
N ALA A 107 12.34 6.41 4.06
CA ALA A 107 13.29 5.54 4.74
C ALA A 107 12.65 4.19 5.15
N PRO A 108 13.44 3.14 5.36
CA PRO A 108 12.90 1.85 5.79
C PRO A 108 12.04 1.95 7.04
N HIS A 109 10.83 1.39 6.96
CA HIS A 109 9.80 1.43 7.99
C HIS A 109 8.98 0.13 7.98
N GLN A 110 8.21 -0.08 9.03
CA GLN A 110 7.20 -1.12 9.12
C GLN A 110 5.83 -0.51 8.83
N ASP A 111 4.97 -1.27 8.14
CA ASP A 111 3.55 -0.91 7.99
C ASP A 111 2.71 -1.33 9.20
N ALA A 112 3.12 -2.40 9.88
CA ALA A 112 2.52 -2.83 11.12
C ALA A 112 2.75 -1.78 12.22
N PHE A 113 1.79 -1.67 13.15
CA PHE A 113 1.92 -0.76 14.29
C PHE A 113 2.84 -1.34 15.34
N PRO A 114 3.65 -0.53 16.01
CA PRO A 114 4.43 -0.97 17.15
C PRO A 114 3.51 -1.58 18.22
N MET A 115 3.97 -2.63 18.87
CA MET A 115 3.28 -3.21 20.01
C MET A 115 3.01 -2.13 21.07
N HIS A 116 1.82 -2.14 21.67
CA HIS A 116 1.35 -1.13 22.63
C HIS A 116 1.17 0.29 22.06
N SER A 117 1.02 0.42 20.75
CA SER A 117 0.61 1.71 20.19
C SER A 117 -0.90 1.95 20.41
N ASP A 118 -1.28 3.21 20.61
CA ASP A 118 -2.70 3.63 20.72
C ASP A 118 -3.53 3.17 19.50
N GLN A 119 -2.88 2.92 18.38
CA GLN A 119 -3.53 2.44 17.14
C GLN A 119 -4.05 1.00 17.26
N LEU A 120 -3.41 0.17 18.10
CA LEU A 120 -3.87 -1.19 18.38
C LEU A 120 -5.00 -1.19 19.42
N GLU A 121 -5.01 -0.23 20.32
CA GLU A 121 -5.95 -0.16 21.44
C GLU A 121 -7.29 0.48 21.08
N LYS A 122 -7.37 1.22 19.97
CA LYS A 122 -8.63 1.82 19.50
C LYS A 122 -9.57 0.74 18.98
N GLU A 123 -10.63 0.44 19.72
CA GLU A 123 -11.62 -0.62 19.41
C GLU A 123 -12.15 -0.61 17.96
N ASN A 124 -12.32 0.57 17.37
CA ASN A 124 -12.83 0.74 15.99
C ASN A 124 -11.73 0.80 14.93
N ALA A 125 -10.46 0.61 15.30
CA ALA A 125 -9.35 0.74 14.36
C ALA A 125 -9.07 -0.50 13.50
N GLY A 126 -9.76 -1.62 13.74
CA GLY A 126 -9.59 -2.88 13.01
C GLY A 126 -8.37 -3.71 13.45
N GLY A 127 -7.71 -3.38 14.54
CA GLY A 127 -6.52 -4.09 15.06
C GLY A 127 -5.26 -3.80 14.22
N GLN A 128 -4.33 -4.75 14.21
CA GLN A 128 -3.04 -4.64 13.52
C GLN A 128 -3.19 -4.61 12.00
N ARG A 129 -2.28 -3.92 11.29
CA ARG A 129 -2.06 -4.09 9.85
C ARG A 129 -1.32 -5.40 9.63
N VAL A 130 -1.94 -6.35 8.94
CA VAL A 130 -1.40 -7.71 8.77
C VAL A 130 -0.87 -7.98 7.38
N ALA A 131 -1.26 -7.16 6.40
CA ALA A 131 -0.78 -7.28 5.02
C ALA A 131 -0.86 -5.96 4.28
N THR A 132 0.01 -5.81 3.27
CA THR A 132 0.07 -4.67 2.36
C THR A 132 0.00 -5.13 0.91
N ALA A 133 -0.78 -4.41 0.10
CA ALA A 133 -0.72 -4.44 -1.36
C ALA A 133 -0.25 -3.06 -1.86
N LEU A 134 0.93 -3.02 -2.48
CA LEU A 134 1.55 -1.82 -3.04
C LEU A 134 1.51 -1.88 -4.56
N LEU A 135 0.66 -1.07 -5.17
CA LEU A 135 0.49 -0.98 -6.62
C LEU A 135 1.28 0.20 -7.20
N TYR A 136 2.14 -0.03 -8.19
CA TYR A 136 2.77 1.05 -8.94
C TYR A 136 1.82 1.56 -10.03
N LEU A 137 1.43 2.84 -9.94
CA LEU A 137 0.51 3.47 -10.89
C LEU A 137 1.22 3.93 -12.17
N ASN A 138 2.54 4.15 -12.10
CA ASN A 138 3.37 4.49 -13.25
C ASN A 138 4.76 3.85 -13.16
N THR A 139 5.53 4.00 -14.22
CA THR A 139 6.96 3.64 -14.28
C THR A 139 7.76 4.93 -14.31
N PRO A 140 8.51 5.28 -13.25
CA PRO A 140 9.41 6.43 -13.27
C PRO A 140 10.56 6.19 -14.24
N THR A 141 11.22 7.26 -14.67
CA THR A 141 12.33 7.16 -15.62
C THR A 141 13.56 6.51 -14.96
N GLU A 142 13.85 6.84 -13.69
CA GLU A 142 15.00 6.31 -12.96
C GLU A 142 14.79 6.41 -11.44
N GLY A 143 15.23 5.39 -10.69
CA GLY A 143 15.13 5.34 -9.24
C GLY A 143 13.75 4.95 -8.73
N GLY A 144 13.47 5.21 -7.45
CA GLY A 144 12.18 4.97 -6.82
C GLY A 144 11.80 3.51 -6.63
N ALA A 145 12.74 2.58 -6.58
CA ALA A 145 12.48 1.18 -6.23
C ALA A 145 11.91 1.04 -4.82
N THR A 146 11.17 -0.04 -4.56
CA THR A 146 10.85 -0.46 -3.19
C THR A 146 11.91 -1.43 -2.71
N SER A 147 12.55 -1.12 -1.59
CA SER A 147 13.64 -1.89 -1.00
C SER A 147 13.13 -2.66 0.22
N PHE A 148 13.59 -3.91 0.37
CA PHE A 148 13.43 -4.75 1.57
C PHE A 148 14.83 -5.08 2.12
N PRO A 149 15.40 -4.22 2.98
CA PRO A 149 16.81 -4.29 3.35
C PRO A 149 17.20 -5.56 4.11
N ASN A 150 16.28 -6.16 4.86
CA ASN A 150 16.57 -7.33 5.69
C ASN A 150 16.50 -8.66 4.93
N LEU A 151 16.07 -8.66 3.67
CA LEU A 151 16.04 -9.86 2.85
C LEU A 151 17.44 -10.29 2.37
N ASN A 152 17.53 -11.48 1.81
CA ASN A 152 18.73 -12.00 1.18
C ASN A 152 19.97 -11.97 2.11
N GLY A 153 19.77 -12.34 3.38
CA GLY A 153 20.85 -12.33 4.38
C GLY A 153 21.38 -10.93 4.70
N GLY A 154 20.51 -9.91 4.67
CA GLY A 154 20.87 -8.52 4.95
C GLY A 154 21.47 -7.75 3.76
N ARG A 155 21.55 -8.39 2.59
CA ARG A 155 21.98 -7.71 1.35
C ARG A 155 20.87 -6.86 0.73
N GLY A 156 19.63 -7.07 1.18
CA GLY A 156 18.45 -6.44 0.65
C GLY A 156 17.93 -7.06 -0.65
N TYR A 157 16.72 -6.65 -1.00
CA TYR A 157 16.07 -6.96 -2.26
C TYR A 157 15.32 -5.73 -2.75
N GLU A 158 15.51 -5.36 -4.02
CA GLU A 158 14.89 -4.19 -4.62
C GLU A 158 13.87 -4.59 -5.68
N ILE A 159 12.70 -3.97 -5.63
CA ILE A 159 11.63 -4.17 -6.59
C ILE A 159 11.44 -2.88 -7.36
N GLN A 160 11.78 -2.91 -8.65
CA GLN A 160 11.66 -1.75 -9.53
C GLN A 160 10.19 -1.38 -9.77
N ALA A 161 9.89 -0.10 -9.70
CA ALA A 161 8.57 0.44 -10.00
C ALA A 161 8.24 0.22 -11.48
N ARG A 162 7.12 -0.48 -11.73
CA ARG A 162 6.56 -0.70 -13.08
C ARG A 162 5.05 -0.54 -13.00
N ARG A 163 4.49 0.24 -13.92
CA ARG A 163 3.04 0.45 -14.00
C ARG A 163 2.28 -0.87 -14.03
N GLY A 164 1.28 -1.01 -13.19
CA GLY A 164 0.46 -2.21 -13.08
C GLY A 164 1.10 -3.37 -12.31
N ARG A 165 2.37 -3.25 -11.87
CA ARG A 165 3.00 -4.20 -10.95
C ARG A 165 2.47 -3.97 -9.55
N CYS A 166 2.16 -5.05 -8.84
CA CYS A 166 1.80 -5.01 -7.42
C CYS A 166 2.78 -5.84 -6.58
N VAL A 167 3.14 -5.32 -5.43
CA VAL A 167 3.91 -6.02 -4.39
C VAL A 167 2.96 -6.34 -3.26
N PHE A 168 2.88 -7.61 -2.88
CA PHE A 168 2.07 -8.10 -1.77
C PHE A 168 3.00 -8.63 -0.69
N PHE A 169 2.76 -8.25 0.55
CA PHE A 169 3.53 -8.78 1.67
C PHE A 169 2.73 -8.78 2.98
N THR A 170 2.99 -9.80 3.80
CA THR A 170 2.50 -9.83 5.18
C THR A 170 3.45 -9.03 6.06
N THR A 171 2.91 -8.38 7.09
CA THR A 171 3.62 -7.38 7.89
C THR A 171 3.96 -7.87 9.30
N THR A 172 3.27 -8.92 9.75
CA THR A 172 3.40 -9.49 11.09
C THR A 172 3.80 -10.95 11.04
N PHE A 173 4.27 -11.51 12.14
CA PHE A 173 4.36 -12.95 12.31
C PHE A 173 2.97 -13.58 12.20
N PHE A 174 2.89 -14.77 11.59
CA PHE A 174 1.62 -15.46 11.37
C PHE A 174 0.85 -15.65 12.69
N GLY A 175 -0.39 -15.12 12.72
CA GLY A 175 -1.27 -15.21 13.88
C GLY A 175 -0.87 -14.32 15.07
N MET A 176 0.13 -13.46 14.93
CA MET A 176 0.60 -12.54 15.97
C MET A 176 0.34 -11.08 15.58
N GLN A 177 0.46 -10.18 16.55
CA GLN A 177 0.43 -8.72 16.31
C GLN A 177 1.83 -8.13 16.15
N GLU A 178 2.88 -8.92 16.42
CA GLU A 178 4.27 -8.48 16.38
C GLU A 178 4.74 -8.25 14.94
N GLU A 179 5.42 -7.13 14.73
CA GLU A 179 6.03 -6.76 13.45
C GLU A 179 7.06 -7.80 13.00
N HIS A 180 7.00 -8.18 11.73
CA HIS A 180 8.01 -9.08 11.20
C HIS A 180 9.21 -8.30 10.64
N PRO A 181 10.46 -8.54 11.13
CA PRO A 181 11.61 -7.72 10.74
C PRO A 181 11.92 -7.78 9.23
N PHE A 182 11.55 -8.84 8.52
CA PHE A 182 11.75 -8.96 7.07
C PHE A 182 10.70 -8.22 6.24
N SER A 183 9.63 -7.71 6.85
CA SER A 183 8.69 -6.80 6.20
C SER A 183 9.13 -5.34 6.23
N LEU A 184 10.25 -5.04 6.90
CA LEU A 184 10.89 -3.72 6.83
C LEU A 184 11.15 -3.36 5.36
N HIS A 185 10.61 -2.23 4.92
CA HIS A 185 10.73 -1.79 3.53
C HIS A 185 10.76 -0.27 3.44
N GLY A 186 11.24 0.24 2.30
CA GLY A 186 11.31 1.67 2.05
C GLY A 186 11.19 2.01 0.57
N ALA A 187 10.91 3.27 0.27
CA ALA A 187 10.96 3.79 -1.08
C ALA A 187 12.30 4.48 -1.30
N MET A 188 13.11 3.93 -2.19
CA MET A 188 14.40 4.50 -2.54
C MET A 188 14.25 5.86 -3.23
N PRO A 189 15.27 6.73 -3.17
CA PRO A 189 15.23 8.04 -3.79
C PRO A 189 14.81 7.98 -5.26
N LEU A 190 13.95 8.90 -5.65
CA LEU A 190 13.58 9.11 -7.05
C LEU A 190 14.66 9.94 -7.74
N ILE A 191 15.28 9.39 -8.77
CA ILE A 191 16.40 10.03 -9.49
C ILE A 191 15.90 10.84 -10.68
N LYS A 192 14.86 10.34 -11.41
CA LYS A 192 14.34 11.04 -12.57
C LYS A 192 12.86 10.72 -12.82
N GLY A 193 12.09 11.75 -13.14
CA GLY A 193 10.66 11.66 -13.41
C GLY A 193 9.83 11.87 -12.16
N ARG A 194 8.67 11.21 -12.09
CA ARG A 194 7.74 11.20 -10.97
C ARG A 194 7.27 9.79 -10.71
N LYS A 195 7.10 9.41 -9.45
CA LYS A 195 6.58 8.10 -9.06
C LYS A 195 5.26 8.24 -8.33
N TYR A 196 4.30 7.40 -8.71
CA TYR A 196 3.02 7.25 -8.01
C TYR A 196 2.82 5.79 -7.62
N VAL A 197 2.44 5.58 -6.36
CA VAL A 197 2.06 4.27 -5.84
C VAL A 197 0.74 4.37 -5.11
N ALA A 198 0.00 3.27 -5.08
CA ALA A 198 -1.21 3.14 -4.28
C ALA A 198 -0.99 2.02 -3.26
N ASN A 199 -1.08 2.35 -1.97
CA ASN A 199 -0.97 1.40 -0.87
C ASN A 199 -2.36 1.05 -0.35
N CYS A 200 -2.63 -0.23 -0.21
CA CYS A 200 -3.80 -0.76 0.48
C CYS A 200 -3.32 -1.62 1.65
N TRP A 201 -3.60 -1.19 2.86
CA TRP A 201 -3.34 -1.95 4.08
C TRP A 201 -4.57 -2.75 4.48
N PHE A 202 -4.35 -3.99 4.88
CA PHE A 202 -5.38 -4.86 5.41
C PHE A 202 -5.17 -5.06 6.91
N ARG A 203 -6.26 -4.84 7.65
CA ARG A 203 -6.28 -4.92 9.10
C ARG A 203 -6.61 -6.33 9.57
N GLN A 204 -6.31 -6.62 10.82
CA GLN A 204 -6.61 -7.89 11.47
C GLN A 204 -8.12 -8.17 11.55
N HIS A 205 -8.90 -7.12 11.79
CA HIS A 205 -10.36 -7.17 11.91
C HIS A 205 -11.03 -6.24 10.92
N GLN A 206 -12.31 -6.47 10.70
CA GLN A 206 -13.15 -5.60 9.88
C GLN A 206 -13.17 -4.18 10.45
N ARG A 207 -12.98 -3.17 9.60
CA ARG A 207 -12.98 -1.75 9.99
C ARG A 207 -14.37 -1.11 9.92
N TRP A 208 -15.18 -1.53 8.98
CA TRP A 208 -16.52 -0.98 8.71
C TRP A 208 -17.42 -2.01 8.08
N ALA A 209 -18.74 -1.74 8.10
CA ALA A 209 -19.67 -2.49 7.28
C ALA A 209 -19.35 -2.20 5.80
N TYR A 210 -18.94 -3.24 5.09
CA TYR A 210 -18.61 -3.14 3.68
C TYR A 210 -19.87 -2.79 2.89
N LYS A 211 -19.84 -1.65 2.17
CA LYS A 211 -20.84 -1.30 1.17
C LYS A 211 -20.15 -1.35 -0.19
N SER A 212 -20.61 -2.24 -1.06
CA SER A 212 -20.18 -2.24 -2.45
C SER A 212 -20.62 -0.94 -3.12
N PRO A 213 -19.81 -0.37 -4.05
CA PRO A 213 -20.26 0.76 -4.88
C PRO A 213 -21.55 0.47 -5.67
N ASN A 214 -21.90 -0.81 -5.82
CA ASN A 214 -23.11 -1.26 -6.49
C ASN A 214 -24.30 -1.43 -5.54
N ASP A 215 -24.09 -1.36 -4.23
CA ASP A 215 -25.18 -1.36 -3.26
C ASP A 215 -25.84 0.02 -3.31
N LYS A 216 -26.78 0.17 -4.25
CA LYS A 216 -27.70 1.31 -4.27
C LYS A 216 -28.40 1.33 -2.92
N ASP A 217 -28.39 2.49 -2.27
CA ASP A 217 -29.07 2.71 -1.00
C ASP A 217 -30.45 2.00 -1.00
N GLN A 218 -30.52 0.88 -0.31
CA GLN A 218 -31.80 0.30 0.10
C GLN A 218 -32.22 1.03 1.37
N ASN A 219 -32.45 2.32 1.24
CA ASN A 219 -33.21 3.08 2.21
C ASN A 219 -34.65 3.12 1.70
N VAL A 220 -35.45 2.22 2.19
CA VAL A 220 -36.92 2.38 2.30
C VAL A 220 -37.27 2.35 3.77
#